data_a29ee9c259099114e833a3a7c554b023
#
_entry.id   a29ee9c259099114e833a3a7c554b023
#
_cell.length_a   1.000
_cell.length_b   1.000
_cell.length_c   1.000
_cell.angle_alpha   90.00
_cell.angle_beta   90.00
_cell.angle_gamma   90.00
#
_symmetry.space_group_name_H-M   'P 1'
#
loop_
_entity.id
_entity.type
_entity.pdbx_description
1 polymer ?
#
loop_
_entity_poly.entity_id
_entity_poly.type
_entity_poly.pdbx_seq_one_letter_code
_entity_poly.pdbx_strand_id
1 'polypeptide(L)'
;NETAHPIELARLLEPEYAMAAAEESAARGLAEPIPPLAILVTASPFDAALHDACGKALGRSSFLTLSPAEIGHDLSRYLGDDFHGENLQDSIRPAPAPRVPLFHSVGGSDPVRESEVKERLDDGLPQALADWIRFNDLVRIKIKLQGEDLGWDIERTLAIDEVARATKPDTDWKYCADFNERCPNVEYVLEYLRKVEEKSPACFEAIQYVEQPTSRNLRALPKVDMHAANKLRPIVVDEGLVDLETLLEARELGYTGLALKACKGQSHSVLFAAAARKYGMFLTVQDLTCPGAALVHSAAIAAWVPSIAGIEANARQYVPEASRGWERRLPGIFRVSDGMLHTAALADRPGLGAVVEGDVGL
;
A
#
# COMPACT_ATOMS: atom_id res chain seq x y z
N ASN A 1 -19.93 -1.84 27.81
CA ASN A 1 -19.37 -0.49 27.58
C ASN A 1 -17.88 -0.55 27.93
N GLU A 2 -17.06 -0.76 26.91
CA GLU A 2 -15.59 -0.73 27.02
C GLU A 2 -15.12 0.68 26.67
N THR A 3 -14.20 1.22 27.49
CA THR A 3 -13.49 2.47 27.18
C THR A 3 -12.01 2.15 27.09
N ALA A 4 -11.46 2.20 25.89
CA ALA A 4 -10.08 1.84 25.63
C ALA A 4 -9.54 2.63 24.43
N HIS A 5 -8.22 2.58 24.22
CA HIS A 5 -7.61 3.11 23.01
C HIS A 5 -8.13 2.38 21.75
N PRO A 6 -8.28 3.04 20.58
CA PRO A 6 -8.77 2.43 19.34
C PRO A 6 -8.10 1.09 18.97
N ILE A 7 -6.80 0.93 19.18
CA ILE A 7 -6.08 -0.33 18.94
C ILE A 7 -6.64 -1.48 19.79
N GLU A 8 -6.95 -1.23 21.06
CA GLU A 8 -7.55 -2.23 21.95
C GLU A 8 -8.97 -2.58 21.49
N LEU A 9 -9.75 -1.56 21.09
CA LEU A 9 -11.11 -1.78 20.59
C LEU A 9 -11.10 -2.58 19.28
N ALA A 10 -10.21 -2.26 18.35
CA ALA A 10 -10.04 -3.02 17.11
C ALA A 10 -9.72 -4.50 17.41
N ARG A 11 -8.76 -4.75 18.32
CA ARG A 11 -8.39 -6.10 18.73
C ARG A 11 -9.54 -6.89 19.38
N LEU A 12 -10.38 -6.22 20.16
CA LEU A 12 -11.57 -6.86 20.75
C LEU A 12 -12.60 -7.24 19.68
N LEU A 13 -12.70 -6.50 18.59
CA LEU A 13 -13.67 -6.72 17.52
C LEU A 13 -13.20 -7.76 16.47
N GLU A 14 -11.90 -7.97 16.32
CA GLU A 14 -11.36 -8.91 15.31
C GLU A 14 -11.97 -10.32 15.38
N PRO A 15 -12.12 -10.98 16.57
CA PRO A 15 -12.75 -12.28 16.65
C PRO A 15 -14.23 -12.25 16.25
N GLU A 16 -14.95 -11.16 16.54
CA GLU A 16 -16.35 -11.00 16.17
C GLU A 16 -16.53 -10.86 14.65
N TYR A 17 -15.61 -10.15 13.98
CA TYR A 17 -15.60 -10.07 12.50
C TYR A 17 -15.35 -11.43 11.86
N ALA A 18 -14.42 -12.21 12.43
CA ALA A 18 -14.16 -13.57 11.95
C ALA A 18 -15.36 -14.50 12.11
N MET A 19 -16.05 -14.43 13.27
CA MET A 19 -17.29 -15.19 13.52
C MET A 19 -18.39 -14.78 12.54
N ALA A 20 -18.65 -13.48 12.38
CA ALA A 20 -19.66 -12.99 11.45
C ALA A 20 -19.38 -13.43 10.00
N ALA A 21 -18.13 -13.42 9.57
CA ALA A 21 -17.73 -13.89 8.26
C ALA A 21 -17.95 -15.40 8.09
N ALA A 22 -17.70 -16.20 9.13
CA ALA A 22 -17.95 -17.64 9.12
C ALA A 22 -19.46 -17.95 9.07
N GLU A 23 -20.27 -17.24 9.85
CA GLU A 23 -21.74 -17.37 9.84
C GLU A 23 -22.33 -17.01 8.49
N GLU A 24 -21.86 -15.90 7.88
CA GLU A 24 -22.32 -15.46 6.56
C GLU A 24 -21.89 -16.44 5.46
N SER A 25 -20.68 -16.97 5.54
CA SER A 25 -20.21 -18.01 4.62
C SER A 25 -21.10 -19.26 4.66
N ALA A 26 -21.45 -19.71 5.86
CA ALA A 26 -22.32 -20.85 6.06
C ALA A 26 -23.77 -20.57 5.60
N ALA A 27 -24.33 -19.39 5.95
CA ALA A 27 -25.68 -18.99 5.59
C ALA A 27 -25.89 -18.90 4.08
N ARG A 28 -24.86 -18.48 3.34
CA ARG A 28 -24.86 -18.37 1.86
C ARG A 28 -24.42 -19.66 1.17
N GLY A 29 -23.96 -20.66 1.89
CA GLY A 29 -23.44 -21.89 1.30
C GLY A 29 -22.26 -21.65 0.36
N LEU A 30 -21.35 -20.74 0.73
CA LEU A 30 -20.17 -20.43 -0.09
C LEU A 30 -19.29 -21.67 -0.21
N ALA A 31 -18.75 -21.92 -1.42
CA ALA A 31 -17.83 -23.02 -1.66
C ALA A 31 -16.51 -22.87 -0.89
N GLU A 32 -16.09 -21.63 -0.70
CA GLU A 32 -14.93 -21.26 0.11
C GLU A 32 -15.34 -20.21 1.15
N PRO A 33 -14.79 -20.27 2.38
CA PRO A 33 -15.05 -19.26 3.39
C PRO A 33 -14.60 -17.86 2.93
N ILE A 34 -15.25 -16.82 3.48
CA ILE A 34 -14.79 -15.44 3.26
C ILE A 34 -13.33 -15.34 3.74
N PRO A 35 -12.40 -14.94 2.87
CA PRO A 35 -10.97 -14.95 3.21
C PRO A 35 -10.60 -13.83 4.19
N PRO A 36 -9.54 -14.01 5.01
CA PRO A 36 -9.11 -13.03 6.02
C PRO A 36 -8.91 -11.61 5.44
N LEU A 37 -8.34 -11.48 4.25
CA LEU A 37 -8.16 -10.18 3.60
C LEU A 37 -9.49 -9.47 3.34
N ALA A 38 -10.54 -10.19 2.93
CA ALA A 38 -11.87 -9.61 2.72
C ALA A 38 -12.50 -9.14 4.04
N ILE A 39 -12.26 -9.88 5.14
CA ILE A 39 -12.68 -9.48 6.49
C ILE A 39 -12.02 -8.17 6.88
N LEU A 40 -10.69 -8.06 6.73
CA LEU A 40 -9.94 -6.84 7.03
C LEU A 40 -10.44 -5.63 6.20
N VAL A 41 -10.60 -5.81 4.90
CA VAL A 41 -11.08 -4.74 4.00
C VAL A 41 -12.47 -4.26 4.43
N THR A 42 -13.37 -5.18 4.81
CA THR A 42 -14.72 -4.85 5.24
C THR A 42 -14.74 -4.19 6.64
N ALA A 43 -13.85 -4.60 7.54
CA ALA A 43 -13.74 -4.06 8.90
C ALA A 43 -12.95 -2.73 8.98
N SER A 44 -12.07 -2.46 8.03
CA SER A 44 -11.17 -1.30 8.06
C SER A 44 -11.86 0.07 8.22
N PRO A 45 -13.07 0.33 7.69
CA PRO A 45 -13.76 1.60 7.94
C PRO A 45 -14.13 1.81 9.41
N PHE A 46 -14.45 0.74 10.16
CA PHE A 46 -14.78 0.82 11.58
C PHE A 46 -13.52 1.11 12.40
N ASP A 47 -12.41 0.43 12.13
CA ASP A 47 -11.12 0.71 12.74
C ASP A 47 -10.66 2.15 12.46
N ALA A 48 -10.73 2.59 11.20
CA ALA A 48 -10.42 3.96 10.82
C ALA A 48 -11.30 4.98 11.56
N ALA A 49 -12.61 4.72 11.68
CA ALA A 49 -13.55 5.60 12.37
C ALA A 49 -13.23 5.74 13.88
N LEU A 50 -12.85 4.64 14.55
CA LEU A 50 -12.43 4.66 15.94
C LEU A 50 -11.19 5.54 16.14
N HIS A 51 -10.15 5.36 15.32
CA HIS A 51 -8.95 6.18 15.37
C HIS A 51 -9.23 7.65 15.03
N ASP A 52 -10.02 7.91 14.00
CA ASP A 52 -10.38 9.27 13.58
C ASP A 52 -11.16 10.00 14.67
N ALA A 53 -12.16 9.34 15.28
CA ALA A 53 -12.94 9.89 16.38
C ALA A 53 -12.08 10.19 17.62
N CYS A 54 -11.16 9.28 17.98
CA CYS A 54 -10.24 9.48 19.08
C CYS A 54 -9.36 10.72 18.87
N GLY A 55 -8.71 10.83 17.71
CA GLY A 55 -7.87 11.98 17.39
C GLY A 55 -8.66 13.29 17.34
N LYS A 56 -9.87 13.29 16.79
CA LYS A 56 -10.78 14.45 16.78
C LYS A 56 -11.22 14.87 18.17
N ALA A 57 -11.58 13.91 19.02
CA ALA A 57 -11.97 14.19 20.41
C ALA A 57 -10.80 14.80 21.22
N LEU A 58 -9.56 14.43 20.93
CA LEU A 58 -8.36 14.96 21.53
C LEU A 58 -7.78 16.20 20.83
N GLY A 59 -8.40 16.63 19.72
CA GLY A 59 -7.99 17.83 18.95
C GLY A 59 -6.63 17.69 18.26
N ARG A 60 -6.17 16.47 17.96
CA ARG A 60 -4.86 16.21 17.34
C ARG A 60 -4.89 14.99 16.39
N SER A 61 -3.83 14.81 15.61
CA SER A 61 -3.69 13.65 14.74
C SER A 61 -3.76 12.34 15.53
N SER A 62 -4.46 11.34 14.99
CA SER A 62 -4.54 10.00 15.58
C SER A 62 -3.17 9.31 15.69
N PHE A 63 -2.21 9.67 14.85
CA PHE A 63 -0.83 9.16 14.96
C PHE A 63 -0.11 9.68 16.20
N LEU A 64 -0.53 10.83 16.76
CA LEU A 64 0.01 11.39 18.00
C LEU A 64 -0.69 10.86 19.25
N THR A 65 -1.70 10.00 19.12
CA THR A 65 -2.36 9.31 20.24
C THR A 65 -1.74 7.95 20.54
N LEU A 66 -0.68 7.58 19.84
CA LEU A 66 -0.04 6.26 19.95
C LEU A 66 1.06 6.22 21.04
N SER A 67 0.99 7.10 22.02
CA SER A 67 1.95 7.14 23.13
C SER A 67 1.67 6.04 24.16
N PRO A 68 2.70 5.60 24.93
CA PRO A 68 2.51 4.64 26.02
C PRO A 68 1.50 5.10 27.09
N ALA A 69 1.41 6.40 27.32
CA ALA A 69 0.48 6.97 28.29
C ALA A 69 -0.98 6.82 27.85
N GLU A 70 -1.26 6.76 26.57
CA GLU A 70 -2.61 6.65 26.01
C GLU A 70 -3.01 5.22 25.70
N ILE A 71 -2.07 4.41 25.20
CA ILE A 71 -2.29 2.98 24.91
C ILE A 71 -2.30 2.17 26.22
N GLY A 72 -1.44 2.51 27.20
CA GLY A 72 -1.33 1.83 28.49
C GLY A 72 -0.52 0.52 28.45
N HIS A 73 -0.05 0.10 27.28
CA HIS A 73 0.70 -1.14 27.07
C HIS A 73 1.85 -0.92 26.10
N ASP A 74 2.89 -1.76 26.23
CA ASP A 74 3.96 -1.87 25.23
C ASP A 74 3.53 -2.78 24.04
N LEU A 75 4.37 -2.88 23.04
CA LEU A 75 4.08 -3.64 21.83
C LEU A 75 4.00 -5.16 22.05
N SER A 76 4.49 -5.70 23.17
CA SER A 76 4.41 -7.14 23.46
C SER A 76 2.97 -7.62 23.56
N ARG A 77 2.06 -6.76 24.00
CA ARG A 77 0.62 -7.05 24.04
C ARG A 77 0.01 -7.36 22.69
N TYR A 78 0.58 -6.81 21.62
CA TYR A 78 0.05 -6.91 20.25
C TYR A 78 0.88 -7.80 19.33
N LEU A 79 2.20 -7.77 19.51
CA LEU A 79 3.17 -8.37 18.60
C LEU A 79 4.01 -9.48 19.23
N GLY A 80 3.69 -9.86 20.49
CA GLY A 80 4.37 -10.95 21.19
C GLY A 80 5.62 -10.52 21.96
N ASP A 81 6.18 -11.47 22.73
CA ASP A 81 7.21 -11.22 23.75
C ASP A 81 8.48 -10.55 23.22
N ASP A 82 8.83 -10.77 21.95
CA ASP A 82 9.97 -10.13 21.29
C ASP A 82 9.90 -8.60 21.33
N PHE A 83 8.72 -8.03 21.51
CA PHE A 83 8.46 -6.58 21.53
C PHE A 83 8.35 -6.00 22.94
N HIS A 84 8.76 -6.76 23.96
CA HIS A 84 8.70 -6.27 25.34
C HIS A 84 9.54 -5.00 25.53
N GLY A 85 8.91 -3.96 26.12
CA GLY A 85 9.51 -2.66 26.36
C GLY A 85 9.53 -1.72 25.15
N GLU A 86 9.07 -2.15 23.97
CA GLU A 86 8.97 -1.31 22.78
C GLU A 86 7.62 -0.59 22.71
N ASN A 87 7.62 0.65 22.22
CA ASN A 87 6.42 1.47 22.15
C ASN A 87 6.06 1.83 20.72
N LEU A 88 4.76 1.89 20.42
CA LEU A 88 4.26 2.16 19.08
C LEU A 88 4.66 3.55 18.57
N GLN A 89 4.67 4.56 19.43
CA GLN A 89 5.10 5.92 19.08
C GLN A 89 6.52 5.99 18.49
N ASP A 90 7.41 5.07 18.85
CA ASP A 90 8.80 5.02 18.35
C ASP A 90 8.88 4.65 16.86
N SER A 91 7.77 4.14 16.33
CA SER A 91 7.60 3.77 14.91
C SER A 91 6.84 4.83 14.10
N ILE A 92 6.53 5.98 14.73
CA ILE A 92 5.78 7.08 14.11
C ILE A 92 6.64 8.35 14.17
N ARG A 93 6.56 9.16 13.12
CA ARG A 93 7.23 10.46 13.09
C ARG A 93 6.62 11.43 14.10
N PRO A 94 7.38 12.38 14.67
CA PRO A 94 6.84 13.45 15.50
C PRO A 94 6.00 14.47 14.69
N ALA A 95 6.20 14.53 13.40
CA ALA A 95 5.41 15.31 12.43
C ALA A 95 5.37 14.57 11.10
N PRO A 96 4.31 14.73 10.29
CA PRO A 96 4.22 14.05 9.01
C PRO A 96 5.28 14.55 8.04
N ALA A 97 5.81 13.66 7.21
CA ALA A 97 6.64 14.06 6.08
C ALA A 97 5.86 15.05 5.20
N PRO A 98 6.45 16.17 4.79
CA PRO A 98 5.73 17.18 4.00
C PRO A 98 5.42 16.72 2.57
N ARG A 99 6.11 15.69 2.10
CA ARG A 99 5.96 15.08 0.77
C ARG A 99 6.21 13.59 0.84
N VAL A 100 5.46 12.83 0.03
CA VAL A 100 5.61 11.37 -0.10
C VAL A 100 5.73 11.03 -1.59
N PRO A 101 6.74 10.23 -2.02
CA PRO A 101 6.89 9.83 -3.41
C PRO A 101 5.70 9.00 -3.89
N LEU A 102 5.20 9.29 -5.11
CA LEU A 102 4.11 8.54 -5.73
C LEU A 102 4.64 7.45 -6.65
N PHE A 103 4.18 6.23 -6.48
CA PHE A 103 4.21 5.19 -7.50
C PHE A 103 2.96 5.30 -8.38
N HIS A 104 3.13 5.75 -9.61
CA HIS A 104 2.05 5.80 -10.60
C HIS A 104 1.77 4.39 -11.13
N SER A 105 0.54 3.91 -11.01
CA SER A 105 0.17 2.57 -11.46
C SER A 105 0.02 2.54 -12.98
N VAL A 106 0.62 1.53 -13.62
CA VAL A 106 0.39 1.21 -15.03
C VAL A 106 -0.22 -0.18 -15.08
N GLY A 107 -1.53 -0.22 -15.23
CA GLY A 107 -2.34 -1.44 -15.29
C GLY A 107 -1.98 -2.30 -16.51
N GLY A 108 -2.33 -3.58 -16.47
CA GLY A 108 -2.02 -4.50 -17.57
C GLY A 108 -2.64 -4.10 -18.93
N SER A 109 -3.77 -3.38 -18.90
CA SER A 109 -4.47 -2.87 -20.09
C SER A 109 -4.22 -1.39 -20.38
N ASP A 110 -3.49 -0.67 -19.50
CA ASP A 110 -3.25 0.75 -19.70
C ASP A 110 -2.30 0.99 -20.89
N PRO A 111 -2.58 2.00 -21.74
CA PRO A 111 -1.72 2.35 -22.85
C PRO A 111 -0.34 2.83 -22.38
N VAL A 112 0.72 2.14 -22.80
CA VAL A 112 2.10 2.60 -22.60
C VAL A 112 2.47 3.63 -23.65
N ARG A 113 2.11 3.35 -24.91
CA ARG A 113 2.39 4.23 -26.05
C ARG A 113 1.12 4.91 -26.51
N GLU A 114 1.26 6.08 -27.10
CA GLU A 114 0.15 6.84 -27.71
C GLU A 114 -0.62 6.02 -28.76
N SER A 115 0.08 5.19 -29.53
CA SER A 115 -0.53 4.31 -30.54
C SER A 115 -1.44 3.22 -29.96
N GLU A 116 -1.39 2.98 -28.66
CA GLU A 116 -2.21 1.98 -27.95
C GLU A 116 -3.53 2.59 -27.45
N VAL A 117 -3.68 3.92 -27.47
CA VAL A 117 -4.91 4.62 -27.07
C VAL A 117 -5.98 4.39 -28.13
N LYS A 118 -6.98 3.55 -27.80
CA LYS A 118 -8.08 3.20 -28.72
C LYS A 118 -9.17 4.25 -28.79
N GLU A 119 -9.49 4.83 -27.65
CA GLU A 119 -10.53 5.85 -27.49
C GLU A 119 -10.03 6.91 -26.52
N ARG A 120 -10.25 8.20 -26.88
CA ARG A 120 -9.88 9.30 -25.99
C ARG A 120 -11.06 9.69 -25.14
N LEU A 121 -10.84 9.77 -23.84
CA LEU A 121 -11.80 10.32 -22.90
C LEU A 121 -11.59 11.84 -22.81
N ASP A 122 -12.67 12.58 -22.84
CA ASP A 122 -12.65 14.06 -22.70
C ASP A 122 -12.86 14.45 -21.21
N ASP A 123 -11.99 13.90 -20.35
CA ASP A 123 -12.02 14.14 -18.90
C ASP A 123 -10.86 15.05 -18.41
N GLY A 124 -10.03 15.52 -19.34
CA GLY A 124 -8.86 16.36 -19.07
C GLY A 124 -7.68 15.60 -18.44
N LEU A 125 -7.72 14.27 -18.37
CA LEU A 125 -6.64 13.44 -17.85
C LEU A 125 -5.85 12.79 -18.99
N PRO A 126 -4.54 12.53 -18.78
CA PRO A 126 -3.72 11.76 -19.70
C PRO A 126 -4.23 10.32 -19.86
N GLN A 127 -3.91 9.70 -21.00
CA GLN A 127 -4.28 8.30 -21.25
C GLN A 127 -3.06 7.43 -21.55
N ALA A 128 -2.03 7.98 -22.21
CA ALA A 128 -0.77 7.28 -22.43
C ALA A 128 0.25 7.60 -21.34
N LEU A 129 1.16 6.66 -21.06
CA LEU A 129 2.17 6.78 -20.00
C LEU A 129 3.04 8.03 -20.15
N ALA A 130 3.49 8.36 -21.36
CA ALA A 130 4.32 9.55 -21.60
C ALA A 130 3.65 10.85 -21.14
N ASP A 131 2.34 10.96 -21.34
CA ASP A 131 1.57 12.13 -20.93
C ASP A 131 1.35 12.17 -19.42
N TRP A 132 1.11 11.02 -18.77
CA TRP A 132 1.09 10.92 -17.31
C TRP A 132 2.42 11.33 -16.68
N ILE A 133 3.55 10.91 -17.27
CA ILE A 133 4.89 11.29 -16.81
C ILE A 133 5.05 12.82 -16.82
N ARG A 134 4.68 13.46 -17.92
CA ARG A 134 4.76 14.94 -18.05
C ARG A 134 3.78 15.65 -17.12
N PHE A 135 2.55 15.16 -17.04
CA PHE A 135 1.47 15.77 -16.29
C PHE A 135 1.71 15.79 -14.78
N ASN A 136 2.32 14.74 -14.23
CA ASN A 136 2.58 14.57 -12.80
C ASN A 136 4.06 14.70 -12.45
N ASP A 137 4.94 14.94 -13.44
CA ASP A 137 6.40 14.93 -13.31
C ASP A 137 6.94 13.63 -12.64
N LEU A 138 6.45 12.48 -13.09
CA LEU A 138 6.68 11.19 -12.45
C LEU A 138 8.16 10.78 -12.44
N VAL A 139 8.54 10.04 -11.40
CA VAL A 139 9.86 9.42 -11.24
C VAL A 139 9.76 7.98 -10.68
N ARG A 140 8.55 7.51 -10.40
CA ARG A 140 8.28 6.14 -9.92
C ARG A 140 7.06 5.56 -10.62
N ILE A 141 7.15 4.30 -10.99
CA ILE A 141 6.08 3.59 -11.69
C ILE A 141 5.85 2.23 -11.01
N LYS A 142 4.59 1.90 -10.77
CA LYS A 142 4.17 0.55 -10.43
C LYS A 142 3.69 -0.15 -11.69
N ILE A 143 4.36 -1.24 -12.04
CA ILE A 143 4.12 -2.03 -13.26
C ILE A 143 3.26 -3.22 -12.88
N LYS A 144 2.02 -3.28 -13.38
CA LYS A 144 1.16 -4.44 -13.21
C LYS A 144 1.51 -5.50 -14.25
N LEU A 145 1.80 -6.70 -13.76
CA LEU A 145 2.25 -7.85 -14.53
C LEU A 145 1.22 -8.99 -14.45
N GLN A 146 1.32 -9.97 -15.35
CA GLN A 146 0.36 -11.06 -15.44
C GLN A 146 0.78 -12.30 -14.65
N GLY A 147 2.09 -12.58 -14.58
CA GLY A 147 2.61 -13.76 -13.91
C GLY A 147 2.33 -15.09 -14.62
N GLU A 148 1.72 -15.06 -15.81
CA GLU A 148 1.31 -16.22 -16.60
C GLU A 148 2.06 -16.30 -17.94
N ASP A 149 2.44 -15.16 -18.51
CA ASP A 149 3.21 -15.04 -19.74
C ASP A 149 4.51 -14.27 -19.46
N LEU A 150 5.58 -15.03 -19.27
CA LEU A 150 6.90 -14.46 -18.97
C LEU A 150 7.40 -13.51 -20.07
N GLY A 151 7.14 -13.84 -21.34
CA GLY A 151 7.53 -13.02 -22.46
C GLY A 151 6.83 -11.66 -22.42
N TRP A 152 5.53 -11.67 -22.21
CA TRP A 152 4.73 -10.46 -22.08
C TRP A 152 5.16 -9.61 -20.88
N ASP A 153 5.41 -10.21 -19.71
CA ASP A 153 5.82 -9.50 -18.50
C ASP A 153 7.16 -8.78 -18.70
N ILE A 154 8.13 -9.44 -19.34
CA ILE A 154 9.42 -8.85 -19.68
C ILE A 154 9.24 -7.70 -20.68
N GLU A 155 8.52 -7.92 -21.78
CA GLU A 155 8.30 -6.90 -22.82
C GLU A 155 7.54 -5.70 -22.28
N ARG A 156 6.54 -5.92 -21.43
CA ARG A 156 5.77 -4.85 -20.75
C ARG A 156 6.69 -3.98 -19.89
N THR A 157 7.56 -4.60 -19.09
CA THR A 157 8.50 -3.90 -18.23
C THR A 157 9.48 -3.05 -19.04
N LEU A 158 10.07 -3.63 -20.09
CA LEU A 158 11.01 -2.94 -20.97
C LEU A 158 10.35 -1.80 -21.76
N ALA A 159 9.12 -1.99 -22.23
CA ALA A 159 8.37 -0.95 -22.93
C ALA A 159 8.06 0.25 -22.04
N ILE A 160 7.72 0.00 -20.77
CA ILE A 160 7.50 1.05 -19.77
C ILE A 160 8.80 1.80 -19.49
N ASP A 161 9.92 1.11 -19.30
CA ASP A 161 11.25 1.72 -19.10
C ASP A 161 11.67 2.57 -20.29
N GLU A 162 11.48 2.06 -21.51
CA GLU A 162 11.77 2.79 -22.75
C GLU A 162 11.00 4.11 -22.83
N VAL A 163 9.68 4.08 -22.61
CA VAL A 163 8.83 5.28 -22.64
C VAL A 163 9.19 6.24 -21.51
N ALA A 164 9.46 5.72 -20.32
CA ALA A 164 9.85 6.52 -19.17
C ALA A 164 11.16 7.29 -19.44
N ARG A 165 12.20 6.60 -19.88
CA ARG A 165 13.50 7.21 -20.18
C ARG A 165 13.47 8.12 -21.40
N ALA A 166 12.70 7.80 -22.42
CA ALA A 166 12.50 8.66 -23.57
C ALA A 166 11.75 9.95 -23.22
N THR A 167 10.80 9.87 -22.29
CA THR A 167 9.98 11.02 -21.88
C THR A 167 10.71 11.94 -20.90
N LYS A 168 11.46 11.35 -19.96
CA LYS A 168 12.21 12.08 -18.93
C LYS A 168 13.60 11.45 -18.77
N PRO A 169 14.55 11.82 -19.65
CA PRO A 169 15.94 11.38 -19.57
C PRO A 169 16.61 11.78 -18.24
N ASP A 170 17.70 11.15 -17.91
CA ASP A 170 18.54 11.43 -16.72
C ASP A 170 17.78 11.33 -15.37
N THR A 171 16.61 10.67 -15.36
CA THR A 171 15.84 10.43 -14.15
C THR A 171 16.29 9.13 -13.48
N ASP A 172 16.51 9.17 -12.17
CA ASP A 172 16.68 7.97 -11.34
C ASP A 172 15.35 7.26 -11.13
N TRP A 173 14.90 6.55 -12.16
CA TRP A 173 13.65 5.83 -12.16
C TRP A 173 13.61 4.74 -11.09
N LYS A 174 12.46 4.58 -10.45
CA LYS A 174 12.18 3.49 -9.51
C LYS A 174 10.90 2.77 -9.92
N TYR A 175 10.98 1.44 -10.02
CA TYR A 175 9.84 0.59 -10.41
C TYR A 175 9.46 -0.37 -9.28
N CYS A 176 8.16 -0.60 -9.17
CA CYS A 176 7.59 -1.75 -8.48
C CYS A 176 7.08 -2.72 -9.56
N ALA A 177 7.51 -3.97 -9.53
CA ALA A 177 6.98 -5.04 -10.35
C ALA A 177 5.94 -5.81 -9.53
N ASP A 178 4.65 -5.66 -9.87
CA ASP A 178 3.55 -6.24 -9.10
C ASP A 178 2.85 -7.32 -9.91
N PHE A 179 2.95 -8.56 -9.43
CA PHE A 179 2.35 -9.73 -10.07
C PHE A 179 0.98 -10.11 -9.51
N ASN A 180 0.52 -9.47 -8.45
CA ASN A 180 -0.77 -9.76 -7.81
C ASN A 180 -1.02 -11.27 -7.66
N GLU A 181 -0.06 -12.01 -7.07
CA GLU A 181 -0.14 -13.44 -6.71
C GLU A 181 -0.06 -14.44 -7.88
N ARG A 182 0.17 -14.01 -9.12
CA ARG A 182 -0.06 -14.83 -10.30
C ARG A 182 1.13 -15.69 -10.74
N CYS A 183 2.34 -15.43 -10.24
CA CYS A 183 3.47 -16.29 -10.59
C CYS A 183 3.25 -17.71 -10.07
N PRO A 184 3.45 -18.75 -10.91
CA PRO A 184 3.22 -20.12 -10.50
C PRO A 184 4.20 -20.62 -9.44
N ASN A 185 5.41 -20.04 -9.41
CA ASN A 185 6.51 -20.44 -8.54
C ASN A 185 7.60 -19.37 -8.48
N VAL A 186 8.64 -19.59 -7.67
CA VAL A 186 9.77 -18.66 -7.53
C VAL A 186 10.68 -18.65 -8.76
N GLU A 187 10.77 -19.76 -9.51
CA GLU A 187 11.56 -19.88 -10.72
C GLU A 187 11.13 -18.89 -11.78
N TYR A 188 9.82 -18.65 -11.89
CA TYR A 188 9.26 -17.61 -12.77
C TYR A 188 9.79 -16.22 -12.39
N VAL A 189 9.77 -15.88 -11.12
CA VAL A 189 10.27 -14.59 -10.61
C VAL A 189 11.76 -14.42 -10.89
N LEU A 190 12.53 -15.48 -10.64
CA LEU A 190 13.98 -15.50 -10.89
C LEU A 190 14.28 -15.32 -12.38
N GLU A 191 13.56 -16.03 -13.25
CA GLU A 191 13.77 -15.94 -14.69
C GLU A 191 13.36 -14.57 -15.22
N TYR A 192 12.21 -14.01 -14.76
CA TYR A 192 11.81 -12.64 -15.07
C TYR A 192 12.92 -11.64 -14.73
N LEU A 193 13.41 -11.64 -13.49
CA LEU A 193 14.44 -10.70 -13.06
C LEU A 193 15.73 -10.82 -13.86
N ARG A 194 16.20 -12.06 -14.10
CA ARG A 194 17.42 -12.32 -14.90
C ARG A 194 17.26 -11.89 -16.36
N LYS A 195 16.08 -12.11 -16.95
CA LYS A 195 15.82 -11.73 -18.34
C LYS A 195 15.68 -10.22 -18.52
N VAL A 196 15.10 -9.51 -17.53
CA VAL A 196 15.10 -8.05 -17.53
C VAL A 196 16.53 -7.52 -17.41
N GLU A 197 17.35 -8.08 -16.51
CA GLU A 197 18.76 -7.72 -16.36
C GLU A 197 19.56 -7.95 -17.65
N GLU A 198 19.41 -9.14 -18.26
CA GLU A 198 20.07 -9.49 -19.52
C GLU A 198 19.74 -8.53 -20.67
N LYS A 199 18.46 -8.13 -20.79
CA LYS A 199 17.98 -7.25 -21.87
C LYS A 199 18.25 -5.76 -21.59
N SER A 200 18.14 -5.32 -20.36
CA SER A 200 18.35 -3.94 -19.92
C SER A 200 18.83 -3.87 -18.46
N PRO A 201 20.14 -3.87 -18.20
CA PRO A 201 20.67 -3.68 -16.85
C PRO A 201 20.14 -2.41 -16.18
N ALA A 202 19.95 -1.33 -16.94
CA ALA A 202 19.44 -0.06 -16.42
C ALA A 202 17.96 -0.18 -15.95
N CYS A 203 17.13 -0.93 -16.69
CA CYS A 203 15.76 -1.23 -16.29
C CYS A 203 15.74 -2.10 -15.03
N PHE A 204 16.57 -3.14 -14.98
CA PHE A 204 16.71 -4.00 -13.82
C PHE A 204 17.11 -3.21 -12.57
N GLU A 205 18.11 -2.32 -12.66
CA GLU A 205 18.52 -1.46 -11.53
C GLU A 205 17.41 -0.50 -11.07
N ALA A 206 16.48 -0.13 -11.94
CA ALA A 206 15.33 0.68 -11.59
C ALA A 206 14.26 -0.12 -10.80
N ILE A 207 14.21 -1.46 -10.89
CA ILE A 207 13.29 -2.27 -10.10
C ILE A 207 13.70 -2.19 -8.62
N GLN A 208 12.95 -1.43 -7.85
CA GLN A 208 13.19 -1.21 -6.44
C GLN A 208 12.73 -2.42 -5.60
N TYR A 209 11.63 -3.05 -5.98
CA TYR A 209 11.09 -4.26 -5.36
C TYR A 209 10.11 -4.99 -6.27
N VAL A 210 9.87 -6.26 -5.94
CA VAL A 210 8.80 -7.09 -6.52
C VAL A 210 7.72 -7.28 -5.46
N GLU A 211 6.46 -7.05 -5.83
CA GLU A 211 5.32 -7.14 -4.93
C GLU A 211 4.52 -8.41 -5.17
N GLN A 212 4.19 -9.11 -4.09
CA GLN A 212 3.36 -10.32 -4.02
C GLN A 212 3.41 -11.19 -5.29
N PRO A 213 4.58 -11.77 -5.60
CA PRO A 213 4.70 -12.50 -6.86
C PRO A 213 3.86 -13.78 -6.90
N THR A 214 3.75 -14.50 -5.79
CA THR A 214 3.04 -15.79 -5.71
C THR A 214 1.84 -15.71 -4.78
N SER A 215 1.04 -16.79 -4.73
CA SER A 215 -0.18 -16.89 -3.94
C SER A 215 -0.06 -16.31 -2.53
N ARG A 216 -1.12 -15.62 -2.10
CA ARG A 216 -1.30 -15.12 -0.73
C ARG A 216 -1.31 -16.20 0.33
N ASN A 217 -1.61 -17.44 -0.04
CA ASN A 217 -1.53 -18.56 0.89
C ASN A 217 -0.07 -18.99 1.09
N LEU A 218 0.61 -18.26 1.97
CA LEU A 218 2.02 -18.51 2.29
C LEU A 218 2.27 -19.91 2.88
N ARG A 219 1.21 -20.57 3.39
CA ARG A 219 1.26 -21.90 4.00
C ARG A 219 0.99 -23.03 2.99
N ALA A 220 0.63 -22.69 1.76
CA ALA A 220 0.42 -23.69 0.71
C ALA A 220 1.68 -24.52 0.47
N LEU A 221 1.46 -25.80 0.15
CA LEU A 221 2.55 -26.72 -0.19
C LEU A 221 2.61 -26.93 -1.72
N PRO A 222 3.81 -27.00 -2.30
CA PRO A 222 5.11 -26.76 -1.67
C PRO A 222 5.26 -25.29 -1.26
N LYS A 223 5.97 -25.03 -0.15
CA LYS A 223 6.27 -23.66 0.29
C LYS A 223 7.12 -22.95 -0.75
N VAL A 224 6.80 -21.68 -1.01
CA VAL A 224 7.51 -20.85 -1.96
C VAL A 224 8.60 -20.06 -1.25
N ASP A 225 9.86 -20.43 -1.48
CA ASP A 225 11.04 -19.79 -0.87
C ASP A 225 11.54 -18.63 -1.74
N MET A 226 11.43 -17.40 -1.23
CA MET A 226 11.83 -16.17 -1.92
C MET A 226 13.28 -15.74 -1.67
N HIS A 227 14.07 -16.46 -0.87
CA HIS A 227 15.44 -16.05 -0.54
C HIS A 227 16.34 -15.86 -1.75
N ALA A 228 16.17 -16.67 -2.78
CA ALA A 228 16.96 -16.53 -4.01
C ALA A 228 16.54 -15.28 -4.81
N ALA A 229 15.25 -15.01 -4.91
CA ALA A 229 14.70 -13.83 -5.61
C ALA A 229 15.05 -12.54 -4.86
N ASN A 230 14.97 -12.56 -3.52
CA ASN A 230 15.31 -11.42 -2.68
C ASN A 230 16.81 -11.01 -2.79
N LYS A 231 17.71 -11.92 -3.14
CA LYS A 231 19.11 -11.54 -3.41
C LYS A 231 19.26 -10.69 -4.67
N LEU A 232 18.30 -10.77 -5.58
CA LEU A 232 18.28 -9.96 -6.80
C LEU A 232 17.58 -8.65 -6.55
N ARG A 233 16.36 -8.68 -6.02
CA ARG A 233 15.54 -7.50 -5.65
C ARG A 233 14.70 -7.80 -4.41
N PRO A 234 14.45 -6.80 -3.52
CA PRO A 234 13.56 -6.96 -2.37
C PRO A 234 12.20 -7.50 -2.78
N ILE A 235 11.66 -8.44 -1.99
CA ILE A 235 10.33 -9.01 -2.21
C ILE A 235 9.40 -8.49 -1.12
N VAL A 236 8.28 -7.90 -1.53
CA VAL A 236 7.28 -7.28 -0.65
C VAL A 236 6.05 -8.16 -0.57
N VAL A 237 5.58 -8.48 0.64
CA VAL A 237 4.30 -9.16 0.86
C VAL A 237 3.17 -8.14 0.90
N ASP A 238 2.08 -8.41 0.17
CA ASP A 238 0.85 -7.60 0.12
C ASP A 238 -0.38 -8.43 0.48
N GLU A 239 -0.99 -9.12 -0.46
CA GLU A 239 -2.23 -9.88 -0.24
C GLU A 239 -2.09 -10.95 0.83
N GLY A 240 -0.89 -11.51 0.99
CA GLY A 240 -0.55 -12.49 2.01
C GLY A 240 -0.39 -11.91 3.42
N LEU A 241 -0.33 -10.59 3.58
CA LEU A 241 -0.12 -9.93 4.87
C LEU A 241 -1.47 -9.60 5.50
N VAL A 242 -1.94 -10.44 6.41
CA VAL A 242 -3.25 -10.28 7.08
C VAL A 242 -3.17 -10.24 8.60
N ASP A 243 -2.11 -10.77 9.20
CA ASP A 243 -1.85 -10.78 10.65
C ASP A 243 -0.35 -10.89 10.96
N LEU A 244 0.00 -10.94 12.26
CA LEU A 244 1.39 -11.10 12.68
C LEU A 244 1.97 -12.45 12.27
N GLU A 245 1.18 -13.51 12.28
CA GLU A 245 1.67 -14.85 11.91
C GLU A 245 2.10 -14.88 10.44
N THR A 246 1.30 -14.30 9.56
CA THR A 246 1.63 -14.20 8.13
C THR A 246 2.81 -13.27 7.88
N LEU A 247 3.02 -12.23 8.70
CA LEU A 247 4.22 -11.41 8.64
C LEU A 247 5.47 -12.25 8.98
N LEU A 248 5.44 -13.00 10.07
CA LEU A 248 6.57 -13.83 10.50
C LEU A 248 6.85 -14.93 9.47
N GLU A 249 5.81 -15.55 8.94
CA GLU A 249 5.94 -16.57 7.89
C GLU A 249 6.53 -15.99 6.60
N ALA A 250 6.08 -14.80 6.16
CA ALA A 250 6.65 -14.11 5.01
C ALA A 250 8.16 -13.88 5.20
N ARG A 251 8.61 -13.46 6.39
CA ARG A 251 10.04 -13.32 6.71
C ARG A 251 10.80 -14.65 6.57
N GLU A 252 10.25 -15.73 7.12
CA GLU A 252 10.84 -17.07 7.01
C GLU A 252 10.93 -17.55 5.56
N LEU A 253 10.02 -17.11 4.71
CA LEU A 253 10.00 -17.41 3.27
C LEU A 253 10.87 -16.46 2.44
N GLY A 254 11.59 -15.51 3.06
CA GLY A 254 12.52 -14.61 2.36
C GLY A 254 11.90 -13.32 1.83
N TYR A 255 10.68 -12.97 2.22
CA TYR A 255 10.15 -11.64 1.98
C TYR A 255 10.87 -10.62 2.87
N THR A 256 11.25 -9.49 2.30
CA THR A 256 12.04 -8.46 2.98
C THR A 256 11.33 -7.11 3.07
N GLY A 257 10.10 -7.03 2.62
CA GLY A 257 9.28 -5.81 2.72
C GLY A 257 7.81 -6.10 2.95
N LEU A 258 7.09 -5.06 3.40
CA LEU A 258 5.67 -5.06 3.70
C LEU A 258 4.94 -3.97 2.92
N ALA A 259 3.78 -4.32 2.36
CA ALA A 259 2.82 -3.38 1.81
C ALA A 259 1.78 -2.99 2.88
N LEU A 260 1.93 -1.80 3.46
CA LEU A 260 0.92 -1.22 4.33
C LEU A 260 -0.27 -0.74 3.50
N LYS A 261 -1.49 -0.96 3.98
CA LYS A 261 -2.72 -0.52 3.31
C LYS A 261 -3.73 0.03 4.31
N ALA A 262 -4.21 1.24 4.08
CA ALA A 262 -5.31 1.82 4.87
C ALA A 262 -6.57 0.91 4.87
N CYS A 263 -6.83 0.24 3.75
CA CYS A 263 -7.96 -0.69 3.62
C CYS A 263 -7.79 -2.02 4.37
N LYS A 264 -6.63 -2.27 4.99
CA LYS A 264 -6.44 -3.39 5.94
C LYS A 264 -6.60 -2.94 7.40
N GLY A 265 -6.79 -1.64 7.65
CA GLY A 265 -6.97 -1.04 8.95
C GLY A 265 -5.82 -0.13 9.38
N GLN A 266 -6.14 0.89 10.15
CA GLN A 266 -5.17 1.79 10.77
C GLN A 266 -4.35 1.06 11.82
N SER A 267 -5.00 0.26 12.68
CA SER A 267 -4.35 -0.53 13.73
C SER A 267 -3.32 -1.49 13.15
N HIS A 268 -3.68 -2.25 12.11
CA HIS A 268 -2.75 -3.14 11.40
C HIS A 268 -1.59 -2.36 10.78
N SER A 269 -1.85 -1.23 10.13
CA SER A 269 -0.82 -0.44 9.46
C SER A 269 0.26 0.05 10.44
N VAL A 270 -0.13 0.55 11.62
CA VAL A 270 0.84 1.06 12.60
C VAL A 270 1.57 -0.06 13.34
N LEU A 271 0.90 -1.19 13.63
CA LEU A 271 1.53 -2.36 14.25
C LEU A 271 2.53 -3.03 13.30
N PHE A 272 2.18 -3.19 12.02
CA PHE A 272 3.10 -3.74 11.02
C PHE A 272 4.27 -2.79 10.72
N ALA A 273 4.06 -1.48 10.79
CA ALA A 273 5.16 -0.52 10.71
C ALA A 273 6.16 -0.71 11.87
N ALA A 274 5.68 -0.96 13.08
CA ALA A 274 6.53 -1.25 14.23
C ALA A 274 7.28 -2.58 14.06
N ALA A 275 6.60 -3.63 13.60
CA ALA A 275 7.21 -4.92 13.31
C ALA A 275 8.28 -4.81 12.20
N ALA A 276 7.97 -4.09 11.12
CA ALA A 276 8.91 -3.86 10.04
C ALA A 276 10.17 -3.11 10.51
N ARG A 277 10.02 -2.08 11.33
CA ARG A 277 11.15 -1.36 11.93
C ARG A 277 12.04 -2.31 12.75
N LYS A 278 11.46 -3.13 13.61
CA LYS A 278 12.20 -4.10 14.44
C LYS A 278 12.97 -5.11 13.58
N TYR A 279 12.33 -5.61 12.55
CA TYR A 279 12.91 -6.65 11.70
C TYR A 279 13.72 -6.11 10.51
N GLY A 280 13.87 -4.78 10.38
CA GLY A 280 14.62 -4.15 9.29
C GLY A 280 13.99 -4.38 7.91
N MET A 281 12.65 -4.47 7.85
CA MET A 281 11.93 -4.72 6.60
C MET A 281 11.62 -3.42 5.84
N PHE A 282 11.65 -3.50 4.53
CA PHE A 282 11.29 -2.43 3.61
C PHE A 282 9.79 -2.11 3.73
N LEU A 283 9.43 -0.83 3.63
CA LEU A 283 8.03 -0.38 3.73
C LEU A 283 7.58 0.39 2.49
N THR A 284 6.39 0.06 2.03
CA THR A 284 5.64 0.81 1.03
C THR A 284 4.18 0.94 1.45
N VAL A 285 3.47 1.95 0.93
CA VAL A 285 2.01 2.07 1.12
C VAL A 285 1.35 1.79 -0.22
N GLN A 286 0.46 0.81 -0.23
CA GLN A 286 -0.23 0.38 -1.43
C GLN A 286 -1.71 0.78 -1.41
N ASP A 287 -2.30 0.84 -2.59
CA ASP A 287 -3.67 1.30 -2.79
C ASP A 287 -4.61 0.14 -3.17
N LEU A 288 -5.89 0.35 -2.97
CA LEU A 288 -6.99 -0.46 -3.49
C LEU A 288 -7.98 0.46 -4.21
N THR A 289 -7.45 1.38 -5.03
CA THR A 289 -8.22 2.44 -5.68
C THR A 289 -9.07 3.23 -4.67
N CYS A 290 -8.40 3.80 -3.68
CA CYS A 290 -9.01 4.49 -2.55
C CYS A 290 -9.28 5.97 -2.86
N PRO A 291 -10.52 6.40 -3.18
CA PRO A 291 -10.85 7.80 -3.41
C PRO A 291 -11.15 8.55 -2.10
N GLY A 292 -11.23 9.88 -2.16
CA GLY A 292 -11.73 10.74 -1.10
C GLY A 292 -11.02 10.56 0.24
N ALA A 293 -11.76 10.33 1.31
CA ALA A 293 -11.22 10.15 2.66
C ALA A 293 -10.26 8.98 2.78
N ALA A 294 -10.46 7.90 2.00
CA ALA A 294 -9.59 6.75 2.00
C ALA A 294 -8.19 7.07 1.44
N LEU A 295 -8.10 7.93 0.41
CA LEU A 295 -6.82 8.41 -0.08
C LEU A 295 -6.11 9.31 0.96
N VAL A 296 -6.86 10.17 1.66
CA VAL A 296 -6.30 10.99 2.74
C VAL A 296 -5.71 10.10 3.84
N HIS A 297 -6.41 9.04 4.24
CA HIS A 297 -5.95 8.07 5.21
C HIS A 297 -4.68 7.34 4.74
N SER A 298 -4.65 6.85 3.50
CA SER A 298 -3.45 6.21 2.92
C SER A 298 -2.26 7.19 2.88
N ALA A 299 -2.49 8.45 2.48
CA ALA A 299 -1.47 9.49 2.48
C ALA A 299 -0.98 9.83 3.89
N ALA A 300 -1.87 9.80 4.88
CA ALA A 300 -1.50 10.00 6.28
C ALA A 300 -0.59 8.86 6.79
N ILE A 301 -0.92 7.59 6.53
CA ILE A 301 -0.03 6.46 6.86
C ILE A 301 1.35 6.69 6.22
N ALA A 302 1.39 7.02 4.94
CA ALA A 302 2.65 7.22 4.23
C ALA A 302 3.46 8.41 4.76
N ALA A 303 2.80 9.46 5.27
CA ALA A 303 3.45 10.64 5.81
C ALA A 303 3.93 10.47 7.26
N TRP A 304 3.15 9.76 8.09
CA TRP A 304 3.47 9.61 9.51
C TRP A 304 4.39 8.42 9.81
N VAL A 305 4.36 7.35 9.01
CA VAL A 305 5.27 6.20 9.16
C VAL A 305 6.63 6.54 8.53
N PRO A 306 7.76 6.37 9.25
CA PRO A 306 9.09 6.63 8.69
C PRO A 306 9.49 5.58 7.64
N SER A 307 10.44 5.96 6.78
CA SER A 307 11.08 5.05 5.81
C SER A 307 10.17 4.44 4.75
N ILE A 308 9.02 5.06 4.46
CA ILE A 308 8.16 4.66 3.36
C ILE A 308 8.85 4.98 2.01
N ALA A 309 9.02 3.98 1.17
CA ALA A 309 9.64 4.12 -0.16
C ALA A 309 8.77 4.92 -1.13
N GLY A 310 7.46 4.82 -0.99
CA GLY A 310 6.48 5.55 -1.75
C GLY A 310 5.06 5.05 -1.47
N ILE A 311 4.11 5.79 -2.02
CA ILE A 311 2.68 5.46 -1.98
C ILE A 311 2.16 5.19 -3.38
N GLU A 312 1.38 4.12 -3.57
CA GLU A 312 0.47 4.01 -4.71
C GLU A 312 -0.80 4.82 -4.42
N ALA A 313 -1.26 5.60 -5.40
CA ALA A 313 -2.50 6.36 -5.30
C ALA A 313 -3.12 6.50 -6.70
N ASN A 314 -3.91 5.52 -7.10
CA ASN A 314 -4.40 5.37 -8.48
C ASN A 314 -5.86 5.79 -8.68
N ALA A 315 -6.60 6.18 -7.62
CA ALA A 315 -7.99 6.59 -7.71
C ALA A 315 -8.22 7.73 -8.72
N ARG A 316 -7.25 8.64 -8.86
CA ARG A 316 -7.30 9.73 -9.85
C ARG A 316 -7.26 9.23 -11.28
N GLN A 317 -6.61 8.09 -11.53
CA GLN A 317 -6.51 7.49 -12.86
C GLN A 317 -7.79 6.74 -13.24
N TYR A 318 -8.34 5.98 -12.29
CA TYR A 318 -9.40 5.01 -12.58
C TYR A 318 -10.79 5.45 -12.13
N VAL A 319 -10.91 6.30 -11.10
CA VAL A 319 -12.19 6.79 -10.57
C VAL A 319 -12.11 8.28 -10.18
N PRO A 320 -11.73 9.19 -11.11
CA PRO A 320 -11.46 10.59 -10.80
C PRO A 320 -12.66 11.30 -10.17
N GLU A 321 -13.88 10.99 -10.61
CA GLU A 321 -15.11 11.56 -10.11
C GLU A 321 -15.39 11.25 -8.63
N ALA A 322 -14.94 10.10 -8.14
CA ALA A 322 -15.12 9.70 -6.74
C ALA A 322 -14.33 10.57 -5.74
N SER A 323 -13.39 11.37 -6.24
CA SER A 323 -12.61 12.34 -5.45
C SER A 323 -13.05 13.79 -5.70
N ARG A 324 -14.15 14.01 -6.45
CA ARG A 324 -14.64 15.36 -6.76
C ARG A 324 -14.86 16.17 -5.48
N GLY A 325 -14.32 17.38 -5.45
CA GLY A 325 -14.40 18.30 -4.32
C GLY A 325 -13.31 18.11 -3.26
N TRP A 326 -12.71 16.95 -3.14
CA TRP A 326 -11.58 16.71 -2.22
C TRP A 326 -10.31 17.48 -2.63
N GLU A 327 -10.07 17.60 -3.93
CA GLU A 327 -8.94 18.34 -4.49
C GLU A 327 -8.94 19.85 -4.13
N ARG A 328 -10.10 20.43 -3.83
CA ARG A 328 -10.21 21.82 -3.35
C ARG A 328 -9.86 21.93 -1.88
N ARG A 329 -10.14 20.88 -1.09
CA ARG A 329 -9.90 20.83 0.36
C ARG A 329 -8.47 20.46 0.70
N LEU A 330 -7.89 19.54 -0.07
CA LEU A 330 -6.55 18.98 0.13
C LEU A 330 -5.80 18.89 -1.21
N PRO A 331 -5.55 20.03 -1.89
CA PRO A 331 -4.94 20.01 -3.22
C PRO A 331 -3.62 19.25 -3.26
N GLY A 332 -2.80 19.30 -2.21
CA GLY A 332 -1.52 18.61 -2.15
C GLY A 332 -1.63 17.08 -2.22
N ILE A 333 -2.74 16.49 -1.76
CA ILE A 333 -2.95 15.03 -1.81
C ILE A 333 -3.59 14.62 -3.13
N PHE A 334 -4.51 15.42 -3.66
CA PHE A 334 -5.30 15.08 -4.84
C PHE A 334 -4.71 15.58 -6.16
N ARG A 335 -3.70 16.47 -6.11
CA ARG A 335 -2.95 16.95 -7.29
C ARG A 335 -1.50 16.55 -7.11
N VAL A 336 -1.06 15.65 -7.95
CA VAL A 336 0.35 15.21 -7.97
C VAL A 336 1.19 16.28 -8.65
N SER A 337 2.31 16.64 -8.04
CA SER A 337 3.36 17.46 -8.66
C SER A 337 4.72 16.94 -8.20
N ASP A 338 5.74 17.12 -9.04
CA ASP A 338 7.10 16.63 -8.80
C ASP A 338 7.14 15.10 -8.52
N GLY A 339 6.19 14.33 -9.07
CA GLY A 339 6.05 12.91 -8.78
C GLY A 339 5.73 12.59 -7.31
N MET A 340 5.14 13.54 -6.58
CA MET A 340 4.89 13.46 -5.14
C MET A 340 3.45 13.80 -4.77
N LEU A 341 2.97 13.24 -3.65
CA LEU A 341 1.87 13.79 -2.87
C LEU A 341 2.44 14.80 -1.86
N HIS A 342 1.84 15.97 -1.76
CA HIS A 342 2.22 17.01 -0.80
C HIS A 342 1.34 16.92 0.43
N THR A 343 1.89 16.40 1.51
CA THR A 343 1.18 15.95 2.73
C THR A 343 1.32 16.92 3.92
N ALA A 344 2.01 18.06 3.74
CA ALA A 344 2.24 19.02 4.81
C ALA A 344 0.95 19.48 5.53
N ALA A 345 -0.17 19.60 4.81
CA ALA A 345 -1.46 19.97 5.38
C ALA A 345 -2.01 18.97 6.43
N LEU A 346 -1.44 17.76 6.54
CA LEU A 346 -1.82 16.77 7.55
C LEU A 346 -1.29 17.08 8.95
N ALA A 347 -0.30 17.97 9.09
CA ALA A 347 0.32 18.30 10.36
C ALA A 347 -0.67 18.89 11.37
N ASP A 348 -1.56 19.77 10.90
CA ASP A 348 -2.48 20.52 11.73
C ASP A 348 -3.90 19.93 11.74
N ARG A 349 -4.07 18.68 11.22
CA ARG A 349 -5.39 18.07 11.12
C ARG A 349 -5.60 17.01 12.21
N PRO A 350 -6.71 17.10 12.97
CA PRO A 350 -7.06 16.07 13.94
C PRO A 350 -7.55 14.79 13.23
N GLY A 351 -7.61 13.71 13.99
CA GLY A 351 -8.03 12.41 13.48
C GLY A 351 -7.05 11.84 12.47
N LEU A 352 -7.56 11.22 11.42
CA LEU A 352 -6.78 10.67 10.31
C LEU A 352 -6.57 11.70 9.17
N GLY A 353 -6.88 12.98 9.43
CA GLY A 353 -6.63 14.08 8.50
C GLY A 353 -7.77 14.40 7.55
N ALA A 354 -8.76 13.55 7.42
CA ALA A 354 -9.96 13.77 6.60
C ALA A 354 -11.03 14.57 7.36
N VAL A 355 -10.71 15.79 7.77
CA VAL A 355 -11.70 16.63 8.48
C VAL A 355 -12.77 17.10 7.55
N VAL A 356 -13.99 16.85 7.93
CA VAL A 356 -15.19 17.30 7.26
C VAL A 356 -16.05 18.05 8.28
N GLU A 357 -15.59 19.20 8.74
CA GLU A 357 -16.47 20.10 9.48
C GLU A 357 -17.26 20.96 8.48
N GLY A 358 -18.58 20.84 8.52
CA GLY A 358 -19.54 21.82 8.04
C GLY A 358 -19.85 21.86 6.55
N ASP A 359 -19.30 20.99 5.69
CA ASP A 359 -19.54 21.08 4.26
C ASP A 359 -19.53 19.71 3.56
N VAL A 360 -20.42 18.84 3.99
CA VAL A 360 -20.81 17.66 3.19
C VAL A 360 -22.08 18.04 2.43
N GLY A 361 -21.93 18.85 1.42
CA GLY A 361 -22.88 18.85 0.33
C GLY A 361 -22.70 17.54 -0.40
N LEU A 362 -23.50 16.55 -0.04
CA LEU A 362 -23.79 15.37 -0.85
C LEU A 362 -24.50 15.81 -2.12
#